data_56d7e7a2b9b3150afa771fcdc23b4b27
#
_entry.id   56d7e7a2b9b3150afa771fcdc23b4b27
#
_cell.length_a   1.000
_cell.length_b   1.000
_cell.length_c   1.000
_cell.angle_alpha   90.00
_cell.angle_beta   90.00
_cell.angle_gamma   90.00
#
_symmetry.space_group_name_H-M   'P 1'
#
loop_
_entity.id
_entity.type
_entity.pdbx_description
1 polymer ?
#
loop_
_entity_poly.entity_id
_entity_poly.type
_entity_poly.pdbx_seq_one_letter_code
_entity_poly.pdbx_strand_id
1 'polypeptide(L)'
;MALHITLLDGKLHDRSGFSCGIAALDDYLHQRAGQHQRDGIATTHVLTDNTQPARILGFCALSAAQLHLSELQQADLKRLPAYPVPAMRMGRLAVSAAEQGKGYGQLLLGHVVNLALSVRQTMGVRVLIVDAKDAQAATFYERYGFRTTTSKALSLYLPISAA
;
A
#
# COMPACT_ATOMS: atom_id res chain seq x y z
N MET A 1 -1.97 -16.82 -18.79
CA MET A 1 -2.29 -16.01 -17.60
C MET A 1 -1.40 -14.79 -17.58
N ALA A 2 -2.00 -13.61 -17.53
CA ALA A 2 -1.26 -12.35 -17.39
C ALA A 2 -1.86 -11.54 -16.24
N LEU A 3 -1.01 -11.14 -15.30
CA LEU A 3 -1.41 -10.37 -14.14
C LEU A 3 -1.33 -8.87 -14.44
N HIS A 4 -2.32 -8.12 -13.98
CA HIS A 4 -2.40 -6.68 -14.13
C HIS A 4 -2.76 -6.02 -12.81
N ILE A 5 -2.21 -4.84 -12.56
CA ILE A 5 -2.59 -4.01 -11.41
C ILE A 5 -3.18 -2.72 -11.98
N THR A 6 -4.44 -2.45 -11.68
CA THR A 6 -5.17 -1.29 -12.17
C THR A 6 -5.97 -0.64 -11.06
N LEU A 7 -6.43 0.59 -11.29
CA LEU A 7 -7.37 1.23 -10.38
C LEU A 7 -8.66 0.43 -10.28
N LEU A 8 -9.23 0.39 -9.08
CA LEU A 8 -10.54 -0.23 -8.87
C LEU A 8 -11.58 0.45 -9.76
N ASP A 9 -12.29 -0.38 -10.54
CA ASP A 9 -13.44 0.05 -11.35
C ASP A 9 -14.65 -0.72 -10.83
N GLY A 10 -15.55 0.01 -10.17
CA GLY A 10 -16.73 -0.59 -9.54
C GLY A 10 -17.70 -1.24 -10.52
N LYS A 11 -17.59 -0.91 -11.81
CA LYS A 11 -18.43 -1.51 -12.86
C LYS A 11 -17.84 -2.83 -13.39
N LEU A 12 -16.52 -3.01 -13.28
CA LEU A 12 -15.82 -4.17 -13.79
C LEU A 12 -15.49 -5.19 -12.71
N HIS A 13 -14.95 -4.72 -11.59
CA HIS A 13 -14.38 -5.61 -10.56
C HIS A 13 -15.43 -6.08 -9.57
N ASP A 14 -15.42 -7.37 -9.27
CA ASP A 14 -16.31 -7.97 -8.27
C ASP A 14 -15.69 -7.84 -6.88
N ARG A 15 -16.10 -6.82 -6.15
CA ARG A 15 -15.63 -6.57 -4.78
C ARG A 15 -16.24 -7.55 -3.79
N SER A 16 -17.50 -7.92 -3.99
CA SER A 16 -18.25 -8.76 -3.04
C SER A 16 -17.72 -10.18 -2.96
N GLY A 17 -17.07 -10.66 -4.01
CA GLY A 17 -16.48 -12.00 -4.06
C GLY A 17 -15.12 -12.11 -3.39
N PHE A 18 -14.52 -10.99 -2.99
CA PHE A 18 -13.19 -10.99 -2.39
C PHE A 18 -13.23 -11.34 -0.90
N SER A 19 -12.34 -12.23 -0.48
CA SER A 19 -12.12 -12.56 0.94
C SER A 19 -10.65 -12.89 1.17
N CYS A 20 -10.01 -12.19 2.10
CA CYS A 20 -8.62 -12.43 2.47
C CYS A 20 -8.47 -13.11 3.83
N GLY A 21 -9.56 -13.33 4.55
CA GLY A 21 -9.54 -13.90 5.88
C GLY A 21 -9.46 -12.87 7.02
N ILE A 22 -9.33 -11.58 6.67
CA ILE A 22 -9.29 -10.48 7.65
C ILE A 22 -10.52 -9.60 7.40
N ALA A 23 -11.48 -9.64 8.31
CA ALA A 23 -12.77 -8.96 8.14
C ALA A 23 -12.64 -7.48 7.86
N ALA A 24 -11.75 -6.78 8.58
CA ALA A 24 -11.58 -5.33 8.41
C ALA A 24 -11.10 -4.97 6.99
N LEU A 25 -10.24 -5.79 6.39
CA LEU A 25 -9.75 -5.58 5.03
C LEU A 25 -10.82 -5.89 4.00
N ASP A 26 -11.56 -6.99 4.19
CA ASP A 26 -12.67 -7.36 3.31
C ASP A 26 -13.77 -6.30 3.33
N ASP A 27 -14.16 -5.85 4.52
CA ASP A 27 -15.20 -4.82 4.69
C ASP A 27 -14.80 -3.51 4.03
N TYR A 28 -13.52 -3.13 4.13
CA TYR A 28 -13.05 -1.94 3.45
C TYR A 28 -13.26 -2.03 1.94
N LEU A 29 -12.84 -3.12 1.34
CA LEU A 29 -12.99 -3.31 -0.11
C LEU A 29 -14.46 -3.35 -0.52
N HIS A 30 -15.29 -4.08 0.25
CA HIS A 30 -16.71 -4.24 -0.07
C HIS A 30 -17.51 -2.95 0.08
N GLN A 31 -17.20 -2.14 1.13
CA GLN A 31 -18.13 -1.09 1.57
C GLN A 31 -17.56 0.32 1.46
N ARG A 32 -16.22 0.50 1.46
CA ARG A 32 -15.62 1.83 1.60
C ARG A 32 -14.70 2.22 0.45
N ALA A 33 -14.02 1.28 -0.16
CA ALA A 33 -12.99 1.59 -1.16
C ALA A 33 -13.51 2.46 -2.30
N GLY A 34 -14.68 2.13 -2.84
CA GLY A 34 -15.27 2.90 -3.93
C GLY A 34 -15.60 4.34 -3.53
N GLN A 35 -16.17 4.52 -2.33
CA GLN A 35 -16.52 5.84 -1.80
C GLN A 35 -15.26 6.68 -1.56
N HIS A 36 -14.24 6.10 -0.92
CA HIS A 36 -12.98 6.79 -0.67
C HIS A 36 -12.32 7.24 -1.97
N GLN A 37 -12.40 6.41 -3.00
CA GLN A 37 -11.81 6.75 -4.30
C GLN A 37 -12.56 7.91 -4.96
N ARG A 38 -13.90 7.89 -4.94
CA ARG A 38 -14.72 8.98 -5.47
C ARG A 38 -14.48 10.28 -4.72
N ASP A 39 -14.29 10.21 -3.41
CA ASP A 39 -14.11 11.38 -2.55
C ASP A 39 -12.66 11.89 -2.49
N GLY A 40 -11.73 11.23 -3.16
CA GLY A 40 -10.32 11.62 -3.15
C GLY A 40 -9.60 11.36 -1.84
N ILE A 41 -10.11 10.43 -1.02
CA ILE A 41 -9.49 10.07 0.28
C ILE A 41 -8.39 9.05 0.09
N ALA A 42 -8.64 8.01 -0.72
CA ALA A 42 -7.69 6.97 -1.04
C ALA A 42 -8.05 6.33 -2.36
N THR A 43 -7.05 5.87 -3.10
CA THR A 43 -7.29 5.06 -4.30
C THR A 43 -7.04 3.60 -3.99
N THR A 44 -7.81 2.71 -4.61
CA THR A 44 -7.62 1.27 -4.48
C THR A 44 -7.08 0.73 -5.80
N HIS A 45 -5.99 -0.02 -5.69
CA HIS A 45 -5.37 -0.70 -6.82
C HIS A 45 -5.62 -2.20 -6.66
N VAL A 46 -6.09 -2.83 -7.72
CA VAL A 46 -6.47 -4.25 -7.68
C VAL A 46 -5.59 -5.06 -8.62
N LEU A 47 -5.23 -6.26 -8.16
CA LEU A 47 -4.50 -7.25 -8.94
C LEU A 47 -5.51 -8.21 -9.55
N THR A 48 -5.47 -8.36 -10.87
CA THR A 48 -6.35 -9.26 -11.60
C THR A 48 -5.57 -10.08 -12.62
N ASP A 49 -6.21 -11.14 -13.12
CA ASP A 49 -5.71 -11.97 -14.20
C ASP A 49 -6.55 -11.69 -15.45
N ASN A 50 -5.92 -11.53 -16.61
CA ASN A 50 -6.61 -11.23 -17.85
C ASN A 50 -7.63 -12.29 -18.28
N THR A 51 -7.52 -13.52 -17.76
CA THR A 51 -8.50 -14.59 -18.03
C THR A 51 -9.77 -14.45 -17.19
N GLN A 52 -9.70 -13.72 -16.08
CA GLN A 52 -10.82 -13.44 -15.18
C GLN A 52 -10.75 -11.98 -14.71
N PRO A 53 -11.00 -11.02 -15.61
CA PRO A 53 -10.69 -9.62 -15.33
C PRO A 53 -11.55 -8.99 -14.22
N ALA A 54 -12.69 -9.58 -13.88
CA ALA A 54 -13.54 -9.08 -12.79
C ALA A 54 -13.11 -9.60 -11.41
N ARG A 55 -12.35 -10.69 -11.35
CA ARG A 55 -11.96 -11.32 -10.09
C ARG A 55 -10.76 -10.61 -9.47
N ILE A 56 -10.92 -10.10 -8.25
CA ILE A 56 -9.84 -9.44 -7.52
C ILE A 56 -9.02 -10.49 -6.79
N LEU A 57 -7.73 -10.59 -7.15
CA LEU A 57 -6.77 -11.50 -6.51
C LEU A 57 -6.12 -10.87 -5.29
N GLY A 58 -6.02 -9.56 -5.27
CA GLY A 58 -5.47 -8.79 -4.17
C GLY A 58 -5.70 -7.31 -4.39
N PHE A 59 -5.51 -6.51 -3.35
CA PHE A 59 -5.64 -5.06 -3.48
C PHE A 59 -4.74 -4.33 -2.49
N CYS A 60 -4.49 -3.06 -2.79
CA CYS A 60 -3.89 -2.13 -1.85
C CYS A 60 -4.59 -0.78 -1.94
N ALA A 61 -4.54 -0.01 -0.86
CA ALA A 61 -5.13 1.33 -0.81
C ALA A 61 -4.03 2.35 -0.55
N LEU A 62 -4.02 3.43 -1.35
CA LEU A 62 -2.98 4.44 -1.34
C LEU A 62 -3.56 5.81 -1.06
N SER A 63 -2.84 6.62 -0.29
CA SER A 63 -3.21 8.01 -0.04
C SER A 63 -1.98 8.88 0.13
N ALA A 64 -2.16 10.20 -0.01
CA ALA A 64 -1.15 11.18 0.36
C ALA A 64 -1.07 11.24 1.89
N ALA A 65 0.13 11.47 2.41
CA ALA A 65 0.37 11.51 3.85
C ALA A 65 1.57 12.40 4.17
N GLN A 66 1.85 12.53 5.45
CA GLN A 66 3.10 13.13 5.94
C GLN A 66 3.57 12.37 7.16
N LEU A 67 4.87 12.44 7.44
CA LEU A 67 5.46 11.78 8.59
C LEU A 67 6.27 12.79 9.38
N HIS A 68 6.04 12.84 10.69
CA HIS A 68 6.81 13.72 11.58
C HIS A 68 8.26 13.25 11.67
N LEU A 69 9.20 14.18 11.75
CA LEU A 69 10.63 13.86 11.88
C LEU A 69 10.89 12.96 13.08
N SER A 70 10.15 13.14 14.19
CA SER A 70 10.29 12.32 15.39
C SER A 70 10.00 10.84 15.14
N GLU A 71 9.28 10.50 14.09
CA GLU A 71 8.96 9.12 13.73
C GLU A 71 10.07 8.44 12.93
N LEU A 72 11.01 9.22 12.36
CA LEU A 72 12.12 8.67 11.60
C LEU A 72 13.24 8.20 12.51
N GLN A 73 13.90 7.11 12.12
CA GLN A 73 15.11 6.66 12.80
C GLN A 73 16.25 7.65 12.57
N GLN A 74 17.19 7.71 13.52
CA GLN A 74 18.29 8.69 13.50
C GLN A 74 19.02 8.75 12.16
N ALA A 75 19.29 7.60 11.56
CA ALA A 75 20.02 7.52 10.30
C ALA A 75 19.30 8.23 9.15
N ASP A 76 17.98 8.40 9.25
CA ASP A 76 17.15 8.95 8.17
C ASP A 76 16.86 10.44 8.36
N LEU A 77 17.35 11.07 9.42
CA LEU A 77 17.10 12.48 9.73
C LEU A 77 18.03 13.45 9.02
N LYS A 78 19.10 12.95 8.41
CA LYS A 78 20.13 13.82 7.81
C LYS A 78 19.56 14.63 6.65
N ARG A 79 19.90 15.94 6.63
CA ARG A 79 19.57 16.87 5.56
C ARG A 79 18.07 17.09 5.34
N LEU A 80 17.25 16.79 6.35
CA LEU A 80 15.83 17.04 6.27
C LEU A 80 15.49 18.39 6.90
N PRO A 81 14.50 19.10 6.34
CA PRO A 81 14.03 20.35 6.94
C PRO A 81 13.28 20.07 8.24
N ALA A 82 13.08 21.12 9.06
CA ALA A 82 12.47 21.01 10.37
C ALA A 82 10.92 21.01 10.32
N TYR A 83 10.33 20.31 9.35
CA TYR A 83 8.87 20.14 9.25
C TYR A 83 8.56 18.72 8.77
N PRO A 84 7.30 18.25 8.90
CA PRO A 84 6.96 16.89 8.47
C PRO A 84 7.33 16.63 7.00
N VAL A 85 7.77 15.42 6.71
CA VAL A 85 8.18 15.05 5.36
C VAL A 85 6.98 14.53 4.58
N PRO A 86 6.90 14.84 3.28
CA PRO A 86 5.82 14.32 2.43
C PRO A 86 5.97 12.82 2.26
N ALA A 87 4.85 12.13 2.23
CA ALA A 87 4.81 10.67 2.17
C ALA A 87 3.67 10.19 1.27
N MET A 88 3.84 8.97 0.76
CA MET A 88 2.75 8.16 0.24
C MET A 88 2.47 7.08 1.27
N ARG A 89 1.19 6.81 1.55
CA ARG A 89 0.81 5.77 2.50
C ARG A 89 0.08 4.65 1.78
N MET A 90 0.54 3.42 2.01
CA MET A 90 -0.21 2.22 1.69
C MET A 90 -0.85 1.73 2.99
N GLY A 91 -2.10 2.14 3.23
CA GLY A 91 -2.80 1.85 4.47
C GLY A 91 -3.33 0.43 4.54
N ARG A 92 -3.52 -0.21 3.38
CA ARG A 92 -4.06 -1.57 3.31
C ARG A 92 -3.39 -2.35 2.20
N LEU A 93 -3.13 -3.63 2.48
CA LEU A 93 -2.62 -4.60 1.52
C LEU A 93 -3.23 -5.96 1.85
N ALA A 94 -3.91 -6.56 0.90
CA ALA A 94 -4.57 -7.85 1.11
C ALA A 94 -4.51 -8.72 -0.14
N VAL A 95 -4.38 -10.02 0.06
CA VAL A 95 -4.42 -11.04 -1.00
C VAL A 95 -5.55 -12.00 -0.70
N SER A 96 -6.33 -12.38 -1.72
CA SER A 96 -7.40 -13.36 -1.59
C SER A 96 -6.90 -14.62 -0.88
N ALA A 97 -7.70 -15.15 0.04
CA ALA A 97 -7.33 -16.33 0.83
C ALA A 97 -6.93 -17.52 -0.06
N ALA A 98 -7.63 -17.69 -1.19
CA ALA A 98 -7.36 -18.77 -2.14
C ALA A 98 -6.04 -18.57 -2.91
N GLU A 99 -5.46 -17.38 -2.87
CA GLU A 99 -4.30 -17.01 -3.68
C GLU A 99 -3.06 -16.71 -2.84
N GLN A 100 -3.12 -16.91 -1.53
CA GLN A 100 -1.98 -16.65 -0.66
C GLN A 100 -0.86 -17.65 -0.90
N GLY A 101 0.38 -17.22 -0.69
CA GLY A 101 1.55 -18.05 -0.95
C GLY A 101 2.07 -18.02 -2.38
N LYS A 102 1.47 -17.22 -3.26
CA LYS A 102 1.87 -17.12 -4.67
C LYS A 102 2.71 -15.86 -4.99
N GLY A 103 3.07 -15.08 -3.98
CA GLY A 103 3.86 -13.87 -4.17
C GLY A 103 3.08 -12.63 -4.61
N TYR A 104 1.76 -12.64 -4.51
CA TYR A 104 0.93 -11.52 -4.97
C TYR A 104 1.07 -10.29 -4.08
N GLY A 105 1.28 -10.46 -2.78
CA GLY A 105 1.57 -9.34 -1.89
C GLY A 105 2.86 -8.62 -2.28
N GLN A 106 3.87 -9.38 -2.65
CA GLN A 106 5.13 -8.83 -3.14
C GLN A 106 4.95 -8.07 -4.45
N LEU A 107 4.13 -8.58 -5.37
CA LEU A 107 3.83 -7.88 -6.62
C LEU A 107 3.15 -6.54 -6.37
N LEU A 108 2.17 -6.51 -5.47
CA LEU A 108 1.47 -5.29 -5.10
C LEU A 108 2.43 -4.30 -4.44
N LEU A 109 3.26 -4.75 -3.51
CA LEU A 109 4.25 -3.88 -2.86
C LEU A 109 5.23 -3.30 -3.88
N GLY A 110 5.74 -4.12 -4.79
CA GLY A 110 6.64 -3.66 -5.86
C GLY A 110 6.00 -2.61 -6.74
N HIS A 111 4.73 -2.79 -7.08
CA HIS A 111 3.96 -1.80 -7.83
C HIS A 111 3.89 -0.47 -7.08
N VAL A 112 3.63 -0.49 -5.78
CA VAL A 112 3.51 0.72 -4.97
C VAL A 112 4.85 1.43 -4.84
N VAL A 113 5.94 0.70 -4.65
CA VAL A 113 7.29 1.29 -4.61
C VAL A 113 7.61 1.98 -5.94
N ASN A 114 7.33 1.33 -7.06
CA ASN A 114 7.55 1.92 -8.38
C ASN A 114 6.68 3.15 -8.59
N LEU A 115 5.44 3.12 -8.11
CA LEU A 115 4.55 4.27 -8.20
C LEU A 115 5.08 5.44 -7.37
N ALA A 116 5.59 5.20 -6.16
CA ALA A 116 6.17 6.24 -5.32
C ALA A 116 7.37 6.89 -6.00
N LEU A 117 8.23 6.10 -6.63
CA LEU A 117 9.38 6.60 -7.41
C LEU A 117 8.92 7.47 -8.59
N SER A 118 7.84 7.08 -9.25
CA SER A 118 7.27 7.82 -10.37
C SER A 118 6.62 9.13 -9.90
N VAL A 119 5.81 9.09 -8.85
CA VAL A 119 5.12 10.26 -8.30
C VAL A 119 6.13 11.30 -7.81
N ARG A 120 7.25 10.87 -7.26
CA ARG A 120 8.31 11.74 -6.78
C ARG A 120 8.85 12.67 -7.87
N GLN A 121 8.73 12.31 -9.14
CA GLN A 121 9.15 13.16 -10.26
C GLN A 121 8.17 14.31 -10.53
N THR A 122 6.95 14.20 -10.02
CA THR A 122 5.89 15.18 -10.21
C THR A 122 5.64 16.01 -8.95
N MET A 123 5.74 15.39 -7.78
CA MET A 123 5.55 16.04 -6.49
C MET A 123 6.43 15.38 -5.44
N GLY A 124 6.69 16.13 -4.34
CA GLY A 124 7.57 15.62 -3.29
C GLY A 124 7.00 14.38 -2.60
N VAL A 125 7.78 13.32 -2.57
CA VAL A 125 7.54 12.11 -1.77
C VAL A 125 8.87 11.67 -1.21
N ARG A 126 9.04 11.77 0.11
CA ARG A 126 10.29 11.39 0.76
C ARG A 126 10.29 9.94 1.21
N VAL A 127 9.16 9.45 1.72
CA VAL A 127 9.02 8.10 2.27
C VAL A 127 7.72 7.47 1.82
N LEU A 128 7.72 6.14 1.76
CA LEU A 128 6.51 5.32 1.63
C LEU A 128 6.20 4.75 3.02
N ILE A 129 5.01 5.02 3.52
CA ILE A 129 4.53 4.50 4.80
C ILE A 129 3.65 3.29 4.54
N VAL A 130 3.79 2.24 5.35
CA VAL A 130 2.89 1.08 5.32
C VAL A 130 2.35 0.84 6.72
N ASP A 131 1.09 0.43 6.81
CA ASP A 131 0.45 0.05 8.06
C ASP A 131 0.32 -1.47 8.07
N ALA A 132 1.11 -2.14 8.91
CA ALA A 132 1.08 -3.59 9.04
C ALA A 132 -0.13 -3.99 9.88
N LYS A 133 -0.86 -5.01 9.45
CA LYS A 133 -2.04 -5.51 10.18
C LYS A 133 -1.66 -6.27 11.45
N ASP A 134 -0.43 -6.80 11.50
CA ASP A 134 0.09 -7.57 12.63
C ASP A 134 1.62 -7.65 12.54
N ALA A 135 2.24 -8.33 13.54
CA ALA A 135 3.69 -8.49 13.58
C ALA A 135 4.24 -9.28 12.40
N GLN A 136 3.49 -10.26 11.90
CA GLN A 136 3.92 -11.05 10.75
C GLN A 136 4.00 -10.19 9.49
N ALA A 137 3.02 -9.32 9.27
CA ALA A 137 3.03 -8.36 8.17
C ALA A 137 4.19 -7.36 8.32
N ALA A 138 4.47 -6.89 9.55
CA ALA A 138 5.60 -6.02 9.80
C ALA A 138 6.92 -6.69 9.41
N THR A 139 7.10 -7.97 9.74
CA THR A 139 8.27 -8.75 9.34
C THR A 139 8.37 -8.85 7.81
N PHE A 140 7.25 -9.05 7.14
CA PHE A 140 7.20 -9.05 5.67
C PHE A 140 7.77 -7.74 5.11
N TYR A 141 7.30 -6.60 5.63
CA TYR A 141 7.80 -5.30 5.16
C TYR A 141 9.27 -5.08 5.49
N GLU A 142 9.72 -5.50 6.67
CA GLU A 142 11.12 -5.35 7.08
C GLU A 142 12.08 -6.07 6.12
N ARG A 143 11.66 -7.21 5.56
CA ARG A 143 12.47 -7.94 4.58
C ARG A 143 12.74 -7.11 3.31
N TYR A 144 11.89 -6.15 3.01
CA TYR A 144 12.05 -5.28 1.84
C TYR A 144 12.67 -3.93 2.19
N GLY A 145 13.28 -3.82 3.38
CA GLY A 145 14.01 -2.63 3.77
C GLY A 145 13.21 -1.59 4.52
N PHE A 146 11.94 -1.85 4.82
CA PHE A 146 11.13 -0.94 5.62
C PHE A 146 11.64 -0.91 7.06
N ARG A 147 11.54 0.26 7.68
CA ARG A 147 11.98 0.53 9.04
C ARG A 147 10.80 0.90 9.89
N THR A 148 10.81 0.44 11.16
CA THR A 148 9.73 0.82 12.09
C THR A 148 9.81 2.29 12.43
N THR A 149 8.63 2.93 12.56
CA THR A 149 8.56 4.27 13.15
C THR A 149 8.87 4.21 14.62
N THR A 150 9.29 5.33 15.22
CA THR A 150 9.77 5.33 16.62
C THR A 150 8.64 5.12 17.62
N SER A 151 7.40 5.50 17.30
CA SER A 151 6.28 5.41 18.24
C SER A 151 5.31 4.28 17.98
N LYS A 152 5.36 3.62 16.79
CA LYS A 152 4.38 2.59 16.39
C LYS A 152 5.07 1.41 15.72
N ALA A 153 5.08 0.26 16.38
CA ALA A 153 5.73 -0.95 15.86
C ALA A 153 5.11 -1.49 14.57
N LEU A 154 3.81 -1.22 14.34
CA LEU A 154 3.10 -1.68 13.14
C LEU A 154 2.99 -0.61 12.05
N SER A 155 3.63 0.53 12.23
CA SER A 155 3.75 1.55 11.19
C SER A 155 5.23 1.59 10.76
N LEU A 156 5.47 1.34 9.47
CA LEU A 156 6.83 1.27 8.93
C LEU A 156 6.96 2.24 7.76
N TYR A 157 8.19 2.60 7.44
CA TYR A 157 8.45 3.47 6.31
C TYR A 157 9.68 3.01 5.51
N LEU A 158 9.68 3.34 4.24
CA LEU A 158 10.82 3.12 3.34
C LEU A 158 11.22 4.48 2.76
N PRO A 159 12.47 4.94 3.00
CA PRO A 159 12.95 6.12 2.29
C PRO A 159 12.96 5.88 0.78
N ILE A 160 12.38 6.82 0.03
CA ILE A 160 12.34 6.76 -1.42
C ILE A 160 13.44 7.65 -1.95
N SER A 161 14.41 7.06 -2.63
CA SER A 161 15.50 7.82 -3.23
C SER A 161 15.36 7.83 -4.75
N ALA A 162 15.79 8.92 -5.35
CA ALA A 162 15.88 8.99 -6.80
C ALA A 162 16.93 7.97 -7.27
N ALA A 163 16.56 7.15 -8.25
CA ALA A 163 17.50 6.22 -8.88
C ALA A 163 18.54 6.98 -9.70
#